data_8fed699c7eebe9c6f961ed49ffc91485
#
_entry.id   8fed699c7eebe9c6f961ed49ffc91485
#
_cell.length_a   1.000
_cell.length_b   1.000
_cell.length_c   1.000
_cell.angle_alpha   90.00
_cell.angle_beta   90.00
_cell.angle_gamma   90.00
#
_symmetry.space_group_name_H-M   'P 1'
#
loop_
_entity.id
_entity.type
_entity.pdbx_description
1 polymer ?
#
loop_
_entity_poly.entity_id
_entity_poly.type
_entity_poly.pdbx_seq_one_letter_code
_entity_poly.pdbx_strand_id
1 'polypeptide(L)'
;WILKRELSIGKKTLIFFGLNPSMADSIKNDRTLIRIIKFSSMWDYKFIYVINLFGLISKSPSQLRKSIDPVGKYNDLAIFTVLHFWRRNINCDLWLGWGDNGNLNERDNKVIKLIEKLSTFNLTENNASKRILSLGLTKKGNPRHPLYMPNESFLRPFDLKIF
;
A
#
# COMPACT_ATOMS: atom_id res chain seq x y z
N TRP A 1 -0.24 -9.84 8.69
CA TRP A 1 -0.62 -9.48 7.31
C TRP A 1 -1.14 -8.04 7.20
N ILE A 2 -1.94 -7.56 8.18
CA ILE A 2 -2.46 -6.18 8.21
C ILE A 2 -2.00 -5.54 9.52
N LEU A 3 -1.24 -4.44 9.42
CA LEU A 3 -0.82 -3.65 10.57
C LEU A 3 -1.66 -2.37 10.60
N LYS A 4 -2.32 -2.08 11.73
CA LYS A 4 -3.07 -0.84 11.96
C LYS A 4 -2.31 0.07 12.91
N ARG A 5 -2.31 1.38 12.64
CA ARG A 5 -1.88 2.43 13.56
C ARG A 5 -2.92 3.54 13.60
N GLU A 6 -3.17 4.07 14.77
CA GLU A 6 -3.93 5.30 14.97
C GLU A 6 -2.96 6.48 15.10
N LEU A 7 -3.24 7.54 14.36
CA LEU A 7 -2.53 8.81 14.39
C LEU A 7 -3.48 9.83 15.05
N SER A 8 -2.94 10.80 15.79
CA SER A 8 -3.74 11.61 16.73
C SER A 8 -4.77 12.57 16.13
N ILE A 9 -4.64 12.95 14.83
CA ILE A 9 -5.43 14.03 14.24
C ILE A 9 -6.08 13.53 12.96
N GLY A 10 -6.87 14.12 12.24
CA GLY A 10 -7.41 13.73 10.96
C GLY A 10 -8.72 12.94 11.01
N LYS A 11 -9.36 12.82 9.86
CA LYS A 11 -10.67 12.13 9.72
C LYS A 11 -10.61 10.95 8.73
N LYS A 12 -9.55 10.86 7.92
CA LYS A 12 -9.44 9.88 6.84
C LYS A 12 -8.58 8.69 7.24
N THR A 13 -8.80 7.60 6.52
CA THR A 13 -7.99 6.39 6.60
C THR A 13 -7.08 6.30 5.37
N LEU A 14 -5.85 5.88 5.56
CA LEU A 14 -4.91 5.57 4.50
C LEU A 14 -4.55 4.09 4.54
N ILE A 15 -4.64 3.41 3.42
CA ILE A 15 -4.13 2.06 3.26
C ILE A 15 -2.86 2.13 2.43
N PHE A 16 -1.74 1.78 3.05
CA PHE A 16 -0.44 1.71 2.37
C PHE A 16 -0.15 0.29 1.88
N PHE A 17 0.17 0.17 0.60
CA PHE A 17 0.66 -1.04 -0.02
C PHE A 17 2.18 -1.00 -0.19
N GLY A 18 2.88 -1.79 0.63
CA GLY A 18 4.33 -1.98 0.55
C GLY A 18 4.73 -3.24 -0.20
N LEU A 19 6.02 -3.56 -0.19
CA LEU A 19 6.58 -4.73 -0.85
C LEU A 19 6.36 -6.00 -0.01
N ASN A 20 6.96 -6.04 1.18
CA ASN A 20 6.90 -7.15 2.12
C ASN A 20 7.00 -6.67 3.56
N PRO A 21 6.49 -7.42 4.53
CA PRO A 21 6.65 -7.10 5.93
C PRO A 21 8.12 -7.13 6.32
N SER A 22 8.50 -6.18 7.16
CA SER A 22 9.79 -6.16 7.83
C SER A 22 9.68 -6.80 9.23
N MET A 23 10.69 -6.60 10.05
CA MET A 23 10.69 -7.01 11.46
C MET A 23 9.87 -6.08 12.37
N ALA A 24 9.11 -5.14 11.81
CA ALA A 24 8.17 -4.32 12.59
C ALA A 24 7.03 -5.20 13.12
N ASP A 25 6.69 -5.00 14.37
CA ASP A 25 5.59 -5.69 15.06
C ASP A 25 4.61 -4.68 15.68
N SER A 26 3.74 -5.14 16.56
CA SER A 26 2.77 -4.29 17.25
C SER A 26 3.41 -3.23 18.16
N ILE A 27 4.65 -3.43 18.60
CA ILE A 27 5.36 -2.60 19.58
C ILE A 27 6.48 -1.81 18.89
N LYS A 28 7.25 -2.45 18.00
CA LYS A 28 8.45 -1.87 17.39
C LYS A 28 8.22 -1.46 15.95
N ASN A 29 8.38 -0.19 15.66
CA ASN A 29 8.34 0.34 14.30
C ASN A 29 9.72 0.23 13.64
N ASP A 30 9.76 -0.26 12.40
CA ASP A 30 10.95 -0.20 11.56
C ASP A 30 11.06 1.14 10.82
N ARG A 31 12.17 1.33 10.08
CA ARG A 31 12.41 2.57 9.32
C ARG A 31 11.30 2.88 8.30
N THR A 32 10.75 1.87 7.65
CA THR A 32 9.67 2.04 6.67
C THR A 32 8.40 2.49 7.35
N LEU A 33 8.01 1.83 8.43
CA LEU A 33 6.80 2.18 9.18
C LEU A 33 6.90 3.57 9.83
N ILE A 34 8.05 3.93 10.40
CA ILE A 34 8.30 5.29 10.92
C ILE A 34 8.08 6.32 9.80
N ARG A 35 8.56 6.03 8.59
CA ARG A 35 8.41 6.91 7.44
C ARG A 35 6.97 7.05 6.99
N ILE A 36 6.25 5.92 6.95
CA ILE A 36 4.81 5.90 6.62
C ILE A 36 4.01 6.71 7.63
N ILE A 37 4.25 6.51 8.93
CA ILE A 37 3.60 7.26 10.02
C ILE A 37 3.85 8.76 9.85
N LYS A 38 5.12 9.18 9.65
CA LYS A 38 5.49 10.59 9.47
C LYS A 38 4.73 11.23 8.31
N PHE A 39 4.71 10.59 7.15
CA PHE A 39 3.98 11.07 5.98
C PHE A 39 2.47 11.13 6.23
N SER A 40 1.90 10.07 6.77
CA SER A 40 0.45 9.98 7.01
C SER A 40 -0.04 11.03 8.01
N SER A 41 0.76 11.33 9.04
CA SER A 41 0.48 12.42 9.99
C SER A 41 0.57 13.80 9.31
N MET A 42 1.57 14.02 8.46
CA MET A 42 1.74 15.27 7.72
C MET A 42 0.58 15.52 6.74
N TRP A 43 -0.04 14.47 6.22
CA TRP A 43 -1.19 14.54 5.30
C TRP A 43 -2.55 14.43 6.00
N ASP A 44 -2.59 14.54 7.33
CA ASP A 44 -3.79 14.59 8.18
C ASP A 44 -4.67 13.32 8.10
N TYR A 45 -4.06 12.14 8.01
CA TYR A 45 -4.78 10.87 8.17
C TYR A 45 -4.87 10.46 9.63
N LYS A 46 -6.06 9.96 10.04
CA LYS A 46 -6.31 9.45 11.40
C LYS A 46 -5.82 8.01 11.58
N PHE A 47 -6.09 7.16 10.60
CA PHE A 47 -5.70 5.76 10.64
C PHE A 47 -4.84 5.41 9.45
N ILE A 48 -3.85 4.54 9.67
CA ILE A 48 -3.14 3.84 8.62
C ILE A 48 -3.30 2.34 8.78
N TYR A 49 -3.53 1.69 7.65
CA TYR A 49 -3.38 0.24 7.48
C TYR A 49 -2.20 -0.01 6.58
N VAL A 50 -1.29 -0.88 7.01
CA VAL A 50 -0.15 -1.31 6.20
C VAL A 50 -0.39 -2.74 5.76
N ILE A 51 -0.37 -2.96 4.47
CA ILE A 51 -0.43 -4.27 3.81
C ILE A 51 0.68 -4.35 2.77
N ASN A 52 1.07 -5.56 2.39
CA ASN A 52 2.18 -5.74 1.48
C ASN A 52 1.81 -6.68 0.33
N LEU A 53 2.49 -6.54 -0.81
CA LEU A 53 2.35 -7.45 -1.95
C LEU A 53 2.69 -8.89 -1.55
N PHE A 54 3.71 -9.08 -0.73
CA PHE A 54 4.16 -10.37 -0.23
C PHE A 54 3.96 -10.47 1.28
N GLY A 55 3.63 -11.68 1.77
CA GLY A 55 3.46 -11.96 3.20
C GLY A 55 4.74 -12.40 3.90
N LEU A 56 5.79 -12.76 3.15
CA LEU A 56 7.06 -13.21 3.70
C LEU A 56 7.78 -12.06 4.43
N ILE A 57 8.06 -12.25 5.70
CA ILE A 57 8.88 -11.32 6.48
C ILE A 57 10.34 -11.47 6.02
N SER A 58 10.90 -10.41 5.44
CA SER A 58 12.30 -10.44 5.03
C SER A 58 12.97 -9.08 5.11
N LYS A 59 14.29 -9.08 5.36
CA LYS A 59 15.11 -7.87 5.44
C LYS A 59 15.58 -7.38 4.07
N SER A 60 15.49 -8.20 3.04
CA SER A 60 15.96 -7.83 1.72
C SER A 60 15.10 -8.42 0.59
N PRO A 61 14.95 -7.73 -0.54
CA PRO A 61 14.25 -8.24 -1.71
C PRO A 61 14.85 -9.53 -2.29
N SER A 62 16.14 -9.78 -2.07
CA SER A 62 16.81 -11.02 -2.51
C SER A 62 16.25 -12.26 -1.84
N GLN A 63 15.82 -12.16 -0.58
CA GLN A 63 15.19 -13.27 0.14
C GLN A 63 13.81 -13.61 -0.45
N LEU A 64 13.04 -12.61 -0.89
CA LEU A 64 11.77 -12.84 -1.58
C LEU A 64 11.97 -13.68 -2.85
N ARG A 65 13.00 -13.37 -3.65
CA ARG A 65 13.30 -14.08 -4.90
C ARG A 65 13.73 -15.54 -4.69
N LYS A 66 14.32 -15.85 -3.54
CA LYS A 66 14.77 -17.21 -3.20
C LYS A 66 13.69 -18.05 -2.54
N SER A 67 12.57 -17.43 -2.12
CA SER A 67 11.49 -18.15 -1.46
C SER A 67 10.62 -18.91 -2.46
N ILE A 68 10.23 -20.12 -2.10
CA ILE A 68 9.28 -20.95 -2.87
C ILE A 68 7.88 -20.30 -2.81
N ASP A 69 7.49 -19.76 -1.66
CA ASP A 69 6.21 -19.08 -1.47
C ASP A 69 6.45 -17.72 -0.77
N PRO A 70 6.75 -16.65 -1.53
CA PRO A 70 6.91 -15.31 -0.94
C PRO A 70 5.56 -14.65 -0.61
N VAL A 71 4.44 -15.11 -1.19
CA VAL A 71 3.12 -14.54 -0.96
C VAL A 71 2.57 -14.98 0.39
N GLY A 72 2.67 -16.26 0.71
CA GLY A 72 2.17 -16.84 1.94
C GLY A 72 0.66 -17.08 1.93
N LYS A 73 0.23 -18.13 2.63
CA LYS A 73 -1.13 -18.69 2.61
C LYS A 73 -2.30 -17.70 2.76
N TYR A 74 -2.13 -16.65 3.55
CA TYR A 74 -3.24 -15.74 3.91
C TYR A 74 -3.09 -14.31 3.36
N ASN A 75 -2.03 -14.02 2.60
CA ASN A 75 -1.78 -12.66 2.16
C ASN A 75 -2.83 -12.17 1.16
N ASP A 76 -3.27 -13.04 0.25
CA ASP A 76 -4.32 -12.71 -0.71
C ASP A 76 -5.65 -12.41 -0.03
N LEU A 77 -6.01 -13.18 1.00
CA LEU A 77 -7.20 -12.93 1.81
C LEU A 77 -7.09 -11.59 2.54
N ALA A 78 -5.93 -11.27 3.10
CA ALA A 78 -5.69 -10.00 3.77
C ALA A 78 -5.82 -8.81 2.80
N ILE A 79 -5.23 -8.91 1.59
CA ILE A 79 -5.35 -7.89 0.53
C ILE A 79 -6.82 -7.72 0.12
N PHE A 80 -7.53 -8.81 -0.13
CA PHE A 80 -8.94 -8.78 -0.50
C PHE A 80 -9.79 -8.09 0.59
N THR A 81 -9.58 -8.44 1.85
CA THR A 81 -10.30 -7.86 2.99
C THR A 81 -10.09 -6.35 3.08
N VAL A 82 -8.84 -5.90 2.97
CA VAL A 82 -8.49 -4.47 3.04
C VAL A 82 -9.04 -3.69 1.85
N LEU A 83 -9.01 -4.26 0.64
CA LEU A 83 -9.56 -3.63 -0.56
C LEU A 83 -11.10 -3.57 -0.51
N HIS A 84 -11.78 -4.57 0.05
CA HIS A 84 -13.21 -4.50 0.32
C HIS A 84 -13.58 -3.42 1.34
N PHE A 85 -12.78 -3.26 2.40
CA PHE A 85 -12.93 -2.15 3.34
C PHE A 85 -12.77 -0.81 2.63
N TRP A 86 -11.69 -0.61 1.84
CA TRP A 86 -11.46 0.60 1.04
C TRP A 86 -12.65 0.92 0.13
N ARG A 87 -13.12 -0.07 -0.62
CA ARG A 87 -14.24 0.10 -1.54
C ARG A 87 -15.48 0.67 -0.87
N ARG A 88 -15.78 0.24 0.36
CA ARG A 88 -16.99 0.64 1.11
C ARG A 88 -16.82 1.97 1.86
N ASN A 89 -15.63 2.48 2.01
CA ASN A 89 -15.36 3.68 2.80
C ASN A 89 -14.90 4.84 1.93
N ILE A 90 -15.74 5.87 1.81
CA ILE A 90 -15.47 7.08 1.01
C ILE A 90 -14.27 7.88 1.56
N ASN A 91 -14.05 7.85 2.87
CA ASN A 91 -12.95 8.52 3.55
C ASN A 91 -11.69 7.65 3.65
N CYS A 92 -11.50 6.74 2.71
CA CYS A 92 -10.36 5.84 2.69
C CYS A 92 -9.63 5.93 1.35
N ASP A 93 -8.34 6.25 1.41
CA ASP A 93 -7.46 6.36 0.25
C ASP A 93 -6.48 5.17 0.19
N LEU A 94 -6.04 4.78 -1.02
CA LEU A 94 -4.94 3.84 -1.22
C LEU A 94 -3.66 4.61 -1.53
N TRP A 95 -2.56 4.21 -0.90
CA TRP A 95 -1.21 4.66 -1.22
C TRP A 95 -0.37 3.46 -1.66
N LEU A 96 0.02 3.44 -2.94
CA LEU A 96 0.89 2.42 -3.52
C LEU A 96 2.36 2.84 -3.37
N GLY A 97 3.20 1.94 -2.83
CA GLY A 97 4.58 2.31 -2.50
C GLY A 97 5.53 1.11 -2.36
N TRP A 98 5.42 0.07 -3.20
CA TRP A 98 6.25 -1.13 -3.14
C TRP A 98 7.62 -1.02 -3.83
N GLY A 99 7.82 -0.01 -4.72
CA GLY A 99 9.08 0.18 -5.45
C GLY A 99 9.30 -0.87 -6.55
N ASP A 100 10.53 -0.94 -7.07
CA ASP A 100 10.88 -1.70 -8.27
C ASP A 100 10.88 -3.24 -8.11
N ASN A 101 10.70 -3.76 -6.90
CA ASN A 101 10.69 -5.21 -6.68
C ASN A 101 9.28 -5.81 -6.63
N GLY A 102 8.23 -5.02 -6.88
CA GLY A 102 6.84 -5.49 -6.89
C GLY A 102 6.53 -6.46 -8.02
N ASN A 103 7.28 -6.40 -9.12
CA ASN A 103 7.09 -7.20 -10.32
C ASN A 103 7.48 -8.70 -10.17
N LEU A 104 8.04 -9.10 -9.04
CA LEU A 104 8.34 -10.51 -8.80
C LEU A 104 7.07 -11.37 -8.94
N ASN A 105 7.10 -12.36 -9.83
CA ASN A 105 5.98 -13.24 -10.17
C ASN A 105 4.72 -12.46 -10.61
N GLU A 106 4.90 -11.30 -11.26
CA GLU A 106 3.82 -10.39 -11.69
C GLU A 106 2.87 -10.00 -10.55
N ARG A 107 3.41 -9.91 -9.33
CA ARG A 107 2.59 -9.72 -8.13
C ARG A 107 1.92 -8.35 -8.08
N ASP A 108 2.63 -7.30 -8.48
CA ASP A 108 2.11 -5.95 -8.64
C ASP A 108 0.93 -5.92 -9.64
N ASN A 109 1.09 -6.52 -10.83
CA ASN A 109 0.02 -6.61 -11.83
C ASN A 109 -1.22 -7.33 -11.30
N LYS A 110 -1.05 -8.42 -10.55
CA LYS A 110 -2.18 -9.16 -9.94
C LYS A 110 -2.96 -8.28 -8.96
N VAL A 111 -2.26 -7.52 -8.13
CA VAL A 111 -2.88 -6.63 -7.14
C VAL A 111 -3.50 -5.40 -7.83
N ILE A 112 -2.85 -4.81 -8.82
CA ILE A 112 -3.39 -3.70 -9.62
C ILE A 112 -4.71 -4.10 -10.30
N LYS A 113 -4.76 -5.25 -10.97
CA LYS A 113 -5.99 -5.75 -11.59
C LYS A 113 -7.13 -5.95 -10.58
N LEU A 114 -6.81 -6.39 -9.36
CA LEU A 114 -7.81 -6.51 -8.29
C LEU A 114 -8.31 -5.13 -7.83
N ILE A 115 -7.41 -4.14 -7.66
CA ILE A 115 -7.77 -2.77 -7.32
C ILE A 115 -8.66 -2.17 -8.42
N GLU A 116 -8.29 -2.32 -9.69
CA GLU A 116 -9.05 -1.84 -10.84
C GLU A 116 -10.47 -2.43 -10.85
N LYS A 117 -10.58 -3.75 -10.75
CA LYS A 117 -11.88 -4.45 -10.69
C LYS A 117 -12.76 -3.92 -9.55
N LEU A 118 -12.18 -3.65 -8.37
CA LEU A 118 -12.94 -3.16 -7.23
C LEU A 118 -13.27 -1.67 -7.31
N SER A 119 -12.47 -0.87 -8.03
CA SER A 119 -12.72 0.55 -8.23
C SER A 119 -13.86 0.82 -9.22
N THR A 120 -14.02 -0.02 -10.25
CA THR A 120 -15.06 0.14 -11.29
C THR A 120 -16.47 -0.24 -10.81
N PHE A 121 -16.59 -1.08 -9.79
CA PHE A 121 -17.89 -1.56 -9.30
C PHE A 121 -18.74 -0.53 -8.50
N ASN A 122 -18.24 0.70 -8.28
CA ASN A 122 -18.90 1.73 -7.46
C ASN A 122 -19.46 2.90 -8.28
N LEU A 123 -19.88 2.69 -9.51
CA LEU A 123 -20.50 3.73 -10.36
C LEU A 123 -21.98 3.99 -10.07
N THR A 124 -22.55 3.49 -8.98
CA THR A 124 -23.90 3.83 -8.55
C THR A 124 -23.88 4.86 -7.42
N GLU A 125 -24.32 6.06 -7.75
CA GLU A 125 -24.92 7.12 -6.93
C GLU A 125 -24.09 8.11 -6.12
N ASN A 126 -22.79 7.92 -5.87
CA ASN A 126 -21.98 9.00 -5.30
C ASN A 126 -20.62 9.08 -5.99
N ASN A 127 -20.46 10.08 -6.86
CA ASN A 127 -19.28 10.39 -7.69
C ASN A 127 -18.00 10.80 -6.91
N ALA A 128 -17.78 10.32 -5.70
CA ALA A 128 -16.50 10.47 -5.05
C ALA A 128 -15.53 9.44 -5.62
N SER A 129 -14.71 9.85 -6.59
CA SER A 129 -13.69 9.01 -7.18
C SER A 129 -12.78 8.46 -6.08
N LYS A 130 -12.68 7.13 -6.00
CA LYS A 130 -11.76 6.45 -5.08
C LYS A 130 -10.34 6.90 -5.40
N ARG A 131 -9.64 7.44 -4.40
CA ARG A 131 -8.27 7.94 -4.61
C ARG A 131 -7.27 6.81 -4.47
N ILE A 132 -6.57 6.55 -5.57
CA ILE A 132 -5.41 5.68 -5.64
C ILE A 132 -4.22 6.60 -5.87
N LEU A 133 -3.25 6.54 -4.97
CA LEU A 133 -2.21 7.56 -4.84
C LEU A 133 -0.82 6.90 -4.78
N SER A 134 0.20 7.66 -5.15
CA SER A 134 1.60 7.29 -4.98
C SER A 134 2.47 8.53 -4.71
N LEU A 135 3.72 8.33 -4.32
CA LEU A 135 4.74 9.39 -4.25
C LEU A 135 5.44 9.62 -5.60
N GLY A 136 4.77 9.27 -6.71
CA GLY A 136 5.31 9.29 -8.05
C GLY A 136 5.90 7.94 -8.45
N LEU A 137 6.46 7.87 -9.67
CA LEU A 137 6.97 6.64 -10.27
C LEU A 137 8.50 6.59 -10.28
N THR A 138 9.05 5.40 -10.21
CA THR A 138 10.46 5.13 -10.48
C THR A 138 10.74 5.24 -11.99
N LYS A 139 12.01 5.17 -12.40
CA LYS A 139 12.37 5.10 -13.82
C LYS A 139 11.78 3.90 -14.55
N LYS A 140 11.40 2.85 -13.82
CA LYS A 140 10.78 1.61 -14.35
C LYS A 140 9.24 1.65 -14.31
N GLY A 141 8.63 2.78 -13.95
CA GLY A 141 7.18 2.92 -13.87
C GLY A 141 6.54 2.47 -12.54
N ASN A 142 7.29 1.94 -11.58
CA ASN A 142 6.75 1.43 -10.32
C ASN A 142 6.47 2.56 -9.30
N PRO A 143 5.48 2.42 -8.41
CA PRO A 143 5.23 3.40 -7.36
C PRO A 143 6.40 3.47 -6.37
N ARG A 144 6.92 4.68 -6.14
CA ARG A 144 8.12 4.91 -5.32
C ARG A 144 7.93 4.49 -3.87
N HIS A 145 8.94 3.82 -3.34
CA HIS A 145 8.96 3.40 -1.94
C HIS A 145 9.25 4.59 -1.01
N PRO A 146 8.51 4.75 0.13
CA PRO A 146 8.60 5.91 1.00
C PRO A 146 9.98 6.18 1.61
N LEU A 147 10.80 5.17 1.81
CA LEU A 147 12.17 5.33 2.35
C LEU A 147 13.07 6.22 1.50
N TYR A 148 12.83 6.28 0.19
CA TYR A 148 13.69 7.00 -0.75
C TYR A 148 13.12 8.36 -1.15
N MET A 149 12.10 8.84 -0.44
CA MET A 149 11.44 10.09 -0.78
C MET A 149 11.85 11.23 0.15
N PRO A 150 11.95 12.48 -0.34
CA PRO A 150 12.14 13.66 0.50
C PRO A 150 11.05 13.81 1.57
N ASN A 151 11.35 14.56 2.64
CA ASN A 151 10.42 14.75 3.76
C ASN A 151 9.14 15.50 3.36
N GLU A 152 9.24 16.40 2.41
CA GLU A 152 8.17 17.29 1.94
C GLU A 152 7.40 16.71 0.74
N SER A 153 7.49 15.39 0.52
CA SER A 153 6.79 14.74 -0.58
C SER A 153 5.28 14.67 -0.33
N PHE A 154 4.50 14.83 -1.40
CA PHE A 154 3.05 14.76 -1.40
C PHE A 154 2.54 13.62 -2.27
N LEU A 155 1.40 13.04 -1.87
CA LEU A 155 0.69 12.04 -2.65
C LEU A 155 0.13 12.67 -3.94
N ARG A 156 0.26 11.91 -5.03
CA ARG A 156 -0.26 12.26 -6.36
C ARG A 156 -1.19 11.13 -6.84
N PRO A 157 -2.21 11.43 -7.66
CA PRO A 157 -3.01 10.40 -8.30
C PRO A 157 -2.12 9.38 -9.03
N PHE A 158 -2.48 8.11 -8.88
CA PHE A 158 -1.82 7.01 -9.56
C PHE A 158 -2.75 6.48 -10.67
N ASP A 159 -2.28 6.48 -11.92
CA ASP A 159 -3.03 5.97 -13.05
C ASP A 159 -2.81 4.46 -13.18
N LEU A 160 -3.88 3.67 -12.98
CA LEU A 160 -3.83 2.21 -13.11
C LEU A 160 -3.55 1.75 -14.54
N LYS A 161 -3.83 2.58 -15.56
CA LYS A 161 -3.64 2.23 -16.99
C LYS A 161 -2.16 2.19 -17.41
N ILE A 162 -1.26 2.63 -16.52
CA ILE A 162 0.20 2.59 -16.76
C ILE A 162 0.76 1.17 -16.53
N PHE A 163 0.00 0.30 -15.89
CA PHE A 163 0.29 -1.11 -15.63
C PHE A 163 -0.58 -1.97 -16.56
#